data_c5106ffdf716eb56595c875fcce02e6c
#
_entry.id   c5106ffdf716eb56595c875fcce02e6c
#
_cell.length_a   1.000
_cell.length_b   1.000
_cell.length_c   1.000
_cell.angle_alpha   90.00
_cell.angle_beta   90.00
_cell.angle_gamma   90.00
#
_symmetry.space_group_name_H-M   'P 1'
#
loop_
_entity.id
_entity.type
_entity.pdbx_description
1 polymer ?
#
loop_
_entity_poly.entity_id
_entity_poly.type
_entity_poly.pdbx_seq_one_letter_code
_entity_poly.pdbx_strand_id
1 'polypeptide(L)'
;MKKRIALILTGTMLMGFVLSACGDNESTEKKDEKTENSVETSSNANNRTTFTVGFDAEYPPYGYMDENGEYTGFDLELAEAVCKLEGWELVKKPINWDAKDMELNSGAIDCIWNGFTMNGREDEYTFSTPYVDNSQVIAVAENSGINTPEDLAGKTVGVQAASAALELLQSDEKDGQKALADTFGALNEFADYNTAFTELQAGALDALAIDIGVANYQIKSRGEGYKILEETLNTEQYAIAFKKGDQELRDVVNADLKKLTEDGTVAKLAEKYEISDMVTLK
;
A
#
# COMPACT_ATOMS: atom_id res chain seq x y z
N MET A 1 14.91 -6.26 -56.39
CA MET A 1 15.17 -5.20 -57.40
C MET A 1 14.95 -3.83 -56.74
N LYS A 2 16.02 -3.00 -56.82
CA LYS A 2 16.03 -1.51 -56.86
C LYS A 2 15.38 -0.76 -55.71
N LYS A 3 16.07 -0.01 -54.92
CA LYS A 3 17.09 1.09 -54.91
C LYS A 3 16.49 2.26 -54.11
N ARG A 4 17.14 2.61 -53.01
CA ARG A 4 17.83 3.86 -52.61
C ARG A 4 17.10 5.19 -52.97
N ILE A 5 17.02 6.10 -51.94
CA ILE A 5 17.78 7.37 -52.00
C ILE A 5 17.68 8.07 -50.62
N ALA A 6 18.85 8.49 -50.11
CA ALA A 6 19.04 9.40 -48.99
C ALA A 6 19.00 10.85 -49.49
N LEU A 7 18.61 11.78 -48.62
CA LEU A 7 18.97 13.18 -48.82
C LEU A 7 19.29 13.83 -47.46
N ILE A 8 20.54 14.24 -47.36
CA ILE A 8 21.17 15.08 -46.32
C ILE A 8 20.93 16.53 -46.78
N LEU A 9 20.57 17.41 -45.84
CA LEU A 9 20.78 18.83 -46.03
C LEU A 9 21.26 19.45 -44.71
N THR A 10 22.55 19.81 -44.71
CA THR A 10 23.29 20.69 -43.81
C THR A 10 22.94 22.14 -44.07
N GLY A 11 22.80 22.93 -43.02
CA GLY A 11 22.68 24.38 -43.12
C GLY A 11 23.30 25.06 -41.88
N THR A 12 24.58 25.36 -42.00
CA THR A 12 25.36 26.26 -41.14
C THR A 12 25.05 27.71 -41.49
N MET A 13 24.88 28.56 -40.51
CA MET A 13 25.20 29.98 -40.68
C MET A 13 25.65 30.66 -39.40
N LEU A 14 26.72 31.37 -39.57
CA LEU A 14 27.66 32.03 -38.66
C LEU A 14 27.24 33.44 -38.26
N MET A 15 27.80 33.88 -37.11
CA MET A 15 28.38 35.17 -36.77
C MET A 15 27.50 36.39 -36.51
N GLY A 16 27.79 37.01 -35.36
CA GLY A 16 27.57 38.43 -35.08
C GLY A 16 28.19 38.84 -33.74
N PHE A 17 29.52 39.10 -33.74
CA PHE A 17 30.24 39.78 -32.66
C PHE A 17 29.95 41.27 -32.72
N VAL A 18 29.64 41.93 -31.59
CA VAL A 18 29.92 43.34 -31.37
C VAL A 18 30.52 43.50 -29.97
N LEU A 19 31.81 43.88 -29.96
CA LEU A 19 32.55 44.41 -28.83
C LEU A 19 32.29 45.95 -28.77
N SER A 20 32.06 46.48 -27.58
CA SER A 20 32.46 47.86 -27.28
C SER A 20 32.71 48.06 -25.80
N ALA A 21 33.71 48.75 -25.52
CA ALA A 21 34.68 48.80 -24.48
C ALA A 21 34.36 49.87 -23.38
N CYS A 22 35.10 49.65 -22.28
CA CYS A 22 35.67 50.58 -21.29
C CYS A 22 34.77 51.41 -20.36
N GLY A 23 35.08 51.23 -19.08
CA GLY A 23 34.87 52.16 -17.99
C GLY A 23 35.17 51.54 -16.63
N ASP A 24 36.43 51.81 -16.13
CA ASP A 24 36.90 51.49 -14.79
C ASP A 24 36.02 52.05 -13.68
N ASN A 25 35.74 51.32 -12.62
CA ASN A 25 36.05 51.74 -11.25
C ASN A 25 35.92 50.60 -10.22
N GLU A 26 36.76 50.69 -9.20
CA GLU A 26 37.13 49.78 -8.14
C GLU A 26 36.01 49.23 -7.25
N SER A 27 36.34 48.01 -6.78
CA SER A 27 36.13 47.44 -5.42
C SER A 27 34.70 47.11 -4.96
N THR A 28 34.40 45.86 -4.84
CA THR A 28 34.33 45.11 -3.57
C THR A 28 33.88 43.66 -3.84
N GLU A 29 34.66 42.70 -3.38
CA GLU A 29 34.33 41.29 -3.33
C GLU A 29 33.03 41.10 -2.52
N LYS A 30 32.02 40.51 -3.14
CA LYS A 30 30.98 39.75 -2.46
C LYS A 30 30.91 38.39 -3.11
N LYS A 31 31.32 37.41 -2.35
CA LYS A 31 31.03 35.99 -2.57
C LYS A 31 29.52 35.79 -2.74
N ASP A 32 29.06 35.48 -3.91
CA ASP A 32 27.74 34.91 -4.11
C ASP A 32 27.79 33.45 -3.71
N GLU A 33 27.35 33.17 -2.51
CA GLU A 33 26.96 31.88 -2.03
C GLU A 33 25.69 31.49 -2.79
N LYS A 34 25.85 30.53 -3.69
CA LYS A 34 24.75 29.87 -4.39
C LYS A 34 24.03 29.00 -3.36
N THR A 35 23.04 29.56 -2.69
CA THR A 35 22.11 28.82 -1.85
C THR A 35 21.28 27.93 -2.76
N GLU A 36 21.61 26.66 -2.83
CA GLU A 36 20.69 25.64 -3.30
C GLU A 36 19.55 25.59 -2.28
N ASN A 37 18.44 26.19 -2.64
CA ASN A 37 17.17 26.02 -1.93
C ASN A 37 16.70 24.59 -2.19
N SER A 38 17.13 23.65 -1.36
CA SER A 38 16.37 22.42 -1.15
C SER A 38 15.06 22.84 -0.51
N VAL A 39 13.99 22.80 -1.27
CA VAL A 39 12.63 22.89 -0.74
C VAL A 39 12.41 21.61 0.04
N GLU A 40 12.76 21.61 1.32
CA GLU A 40 12.22 20.67 2.28
C GLU A 40 10.74 20.99 2.41
N THR A 41 9.91 20.20 1.73
CA THR A 41 8.48 20.18 1.95
C THR A 41 8.24 19.46 3.28
N SER A 42 8.52 20.13 4.41
CA SER A 42 7.94 19.73 5.67
C SER A 42 6.45 20.00 5.56
N SER A 43 5.65 18.95 5.47
CA SER A 43 4.21 19.00 5.57
C SER A 43 3.86 19.42 7.00
N ASN A 44 3.73 20.74 7.25
CA ASN A 44 3.24 21.25 8.52
C ASN A 44 1.81 20.74 8.73
N ALA A 45 1.61 19.74 9.59
CA ALA A 45 0.30 19.18 9.94
C ALA A 45 -0.68 20.30 10.36
N ASN A 46 -0.18 21.34 11.04
CA ASN A 46 -0.96 22.49 11.53
C ASN A 46 -1.59 23.39 10.45
N ASN A 47 -1.16 23.32 9.19
CA ASN A 47 -1.71 24.10 8.07
C ASN A 47 -2.31 23.23 6.96
N ARG A 48 -2.47 21.94 7.21
CA ARG A 48 -3.01 20.97 6.24
C ARG A 48 -4.51 21.23 6.04
N THR A 49 -4.93 21.23 4.79
CA THR A 49 -6.36 21.34 4.40
C THR A 49 -6.90 20.06 3.79
N THR A 50 -6.02 19.19 3.30
CA THR A 50 -6.37 17.92 2.66
C THR A 50 -5.52 16.80 3.23
N PHE A 51 -6.08 15.59 3.29
CA PHE A 51 -5.36 14.38 3.67
C PHE A 51 -5.64 13.28 2.63
N THR A 52 -4.61 12.88 1.90
CA THR A 52 -4.72 11.92 0.81
C THR A 52 -4.31 10.53 1.26
N VAL A 53 -5.27 9.62 1.31
CA VAL A 53 -5.07 8.21 1.66
C VAL A 53 -4.91 7.38 0.41
N GLY A 54 -3.77 6.70 0.26
CA GLY A 54 -3.55 5.69 -0.79
C GLY A 54 -4.01 4.31 -0.33
N PHE A 55 -4.78 3.63 -1.18
CA PHE A 55 -5.34 2.31 -0.87
C PHE A 55 -5.60 1.48 -2.13
N ASP A 56 -5.67 0.16 -1.95
CA ASP A 56 -6.16 -0.79 -2.96
C ASP A 56 -7.70 -0.84 -2.87
N ALA A 57 -8.39 -0.50 -3.97
CA ALA A 57 -9.85 -0.47 -4.01
C ALA A 57 -10.52 -1.85 -4.11
N GLU A 58 -9.72 -2.92 -4.14
CA GLU A 58 -10.16 -4.31 -4.20
C GLU A 58 -9.78 -5.11 -2.93
N TYR A 59 -9.65 -4.41 -1.77
CA TYR A 59 -9.16 -4.97 -0.50
C TYR A 59 -10.19 -4.86 0.65
N PRO A 60 -11.42 -5.43 0.48
CA PRO A 60 -12.40 -5.43 1.56
C PRO A 60 -11.95 -6.35 2.72
N PRO A 61 -12.28 -6.04 3.98
CA PRO A 61 -13.18 -4.96 4.43
C PRO A 61 -12.49 -3.62 4.71
N TYR A 62 -11.19 -3.47 4.41
CA TYR A 62 -10.38 -2.30 4.80
C TYR A 62 -10.55 -1.11 3.84
N GLY A 63 -10.43 -1.34 2.51
CA GLY A 63 -10.63 -0.31 1.49
C GLY A 63 -11.18 -0.95 0.20
N TYR A 64 -12.34 -0.52 -0.27
CA TYR A 64 -12.93 -1.08 -1.47
C TYR A 64 -13.98 -0.16 -2.07
N MET A 65 -14.40 -0.46 -3.30
CA MET A 65 -15.55 0.18 -3.94
C MET A 65 -16.82 -0.62 -3.62
N ASP A 66 -17.84 0.06 -3.09
CA ASP A 66 -19.14 -0.55 -2.80
C ASP A 66 -20.01 -0.70 -4.07
N GLU A 67 -21.21 -1.28 -3.91
CA GLU A 67 -22.17 -1.49 -5.01
C GLU A 67 -22.70 -0.17 -5.62
N ASN A 68 -22.55 0.96 -4.92
CA ASN A 68 -22.96 2.28 -5.40
C ASN A 68 -21.83 2.99 -6.18
N GLY A 69 -20.62 2.40 -6.20
CA GLY A 69 -19.45 2.99 -6.80
C GLY A 69 -18.70 3.95 -5.88
N GLU A 70 -18.97 3.93 -4.56
CA GLU A 70 -18.32 4.76 -3.56
C GLU A 70 -17.21 4.00 -2.86
N TYR A 71 -16.10 4.69 -2.57
CA TYR A 71 -15.00 4.11 -1.80
C TYR A 71 -15.33 4.08 -0.32
N THR A 72 -15.30 2.89 0.27
CA THR A 72 -15.64 2.60 1.67
C THR A 72 -14.70 1.56 2.26
N GLY A 73 -14.88 1.21 3.53
CA GLY A 73 -14.09 0.22 4.26
C GLY A 73 -13.70 0.74 5.63
N PHE A 74 -13.27 -0.18 6.50
CA PHE A 74 -12.90 0.16 7.88
C PHE A 74 -11.84 1.26 7.93
N ASP A 75 -10.78 1.14 7.14
CA ASP A 75 -9.66 2.08 7.12
C ASP A 75 -10.08 3.44 6.56
N LEU A 76 -10.85 3.44 5.48
CA LEU A 76 -11.29 4.68 4.84
C LEU A 76 -12.29 5.46 5.70
N GLU A 77 -13.19 4.77 6.42
CA GLU A 77 -14.12 5.44 7.33
C GLU A 77 -13.43 5.91 8.62
N LEU A 78 -12.39 5.18 9.07
CA LEU A 78 -11.57 5.63 10.18
C LEU A 78 -10.74 6.86 9.79
N ALA A 79 -10.19 6.90 8.57
CA ALA A 79 -9.51 8.07 8.02
C ALA A 79 -10.46 9.28 7.88
N GLU A 80 -11.72 9.04 7.50
CA GLU A 80 -12.74 10.09 7.44
C GLU A 80 -13.05 10.67 8.83
N ALA A 81 -13.09 9.81 9.86
CA ALA A 81 -13.27 10.26 11.24
C ALA A 81 -12.10 11.11 11.73
N VAL A 82 -10.85 10.74 11.40
CA VAL A 82 -9.64 11.55 11.69
C VAL A 82 -9.73 12.91 10.98
N CYS A 83 -10.01 12.92 9.68
CA CYS A 83 -10.14 14.15 8.91
C CYS A 83 -11.21 15.09 9.47
N LYS A 84 -12.31 14.52 9.98
CA LYS A 84 -13.38 15.30 10.62
C LYS A 84 -12.93 15.96 11.92
N LEU A 85 -12.07 15.31 12.72
CA LEU A 85 -11.51 15.89 13.95
C LEU A 85 -10.59 17.05 13.63
N GLU A 86 -9.77 16.93 12.59
CA GLU A 86 -8.76 17.91 12.21
C GLU A 86 -9.29 19.02 11.26
N GLY A 87 -10.50 18.83 10.72
CA GLY A 87 -11.08 19.76 9.73
C GLY A 87 -10.41 19.64 8.35
N TRP A 88 -9.83 18.50 8.03
CA TRP A 88 -9.23 18.22 6.73
C TRP A 88 -10.27 17.66 5.74
N GLU A 89 -10.04 17.91 4.46
CA GLU A 89 -10.73 17.21 3.37
C GLU A 89 -10.04 15.86 3.11
N LEU A 90 -10.77 14.75 3.23
CA LEU A 90 -10.25 13.43 2.89
C LEU A 90 -10.25 13.22 1.37
N VAL A 91 -9.09 12.91 0.81
CA VAL A 91 -8.95 12.46 -0.57
C VAL A 91 -8.67 10.96 -0.57
N LYS A 92 -9.67 10.15 -0.96
CA LYS A 92 -9.53 8.71 -1.12
C LYS A 92 -8.93 8.43 -2.49
N LYS A 93 -7.66 8.04 -2.54
CA LYS A 93 -6.91 7.81 -3.78
C LYS A 93 -6.65 6.32 -4.00
N PRO A 94 -7.40 5.65 -4.90
CA PRO A 94 -7.06 4.29 -5.28
C PRO A 94 -5.71 4.27 -6.01
N ILE A 95 -4.86 3.32 -5.68
CA ILE A 95 -3.53 3.14 -6.27
C ILE A 95 -3.34 1.70 -6.75
N ASN A 96 -2.44 1.49 -7.71
CA ASN A 96 -1.91 0.16 -7.95
C ASN A 96 -1.02 -0.23 -6.77
N TRP A 97 -1.25 -1.40 -6.19
CA TRP A 97 -0.59 -1.77 -4.94
C TRP A 97 0.93 -1.89 -5.07
N ASP A 98 1.43 -2.33 -6.21
CA ASP A 98 2.86 -2.39 -6.52
C ASP A 98 3.53 -1.02 -6.67
N ALA A 99 2.74 0.05 -6.85
CA ALA A 99 3.23 1.43 -6.95
C ALA A 99 3.17 2.21 -5.61
N LYS A 100 2.72 1.60 -4.51
CA LYS A 100 2.47 2.27 -3.22
C LYS A 100 3.65 3.10 -2.71
N ASP A 101 4.87 2.58 -2.85
CA ASP A 101 6.08 3.25 -2.37
C ASP A 101 6.41 4.49 -3.20
N MET A 102 6.24 4.41 -4.50
CA MET A 102 6.44 5.55 -5.40
C MET A 102 5.41 6.64 -5.12
N GLU A 103 4.15 6.28 -4.93
CA GLU A 103 3.06 7.22 -4.62
C GLU A 103 3.31 7.93 -3.29
N LEU A 104 3.72 7.20 -2.24
CA LEU A 104 4.05 7.76 -0.93
C LEU A 104 5.31 8.63 -0.98
N ASN A 105 6.39 8.14 -1.58
CA ASN A 105 7.66 8.85 -1.62
C ASN A 105 7.61 10.12 -2.46
N SER A 106 6.80 10.15 -3.52
CA SER A 106 6.57 11.35 -4.34
C SER A 106 5.67 12.40 -3.66
N GLY A 107 4.96 12.03 -2.58
CA GLY A 107 3.97 12.88 -1.94
C GLY A 107 2.64 12.95 -2.70
N ALA A 108 2.39 12.01 -3.59
CA ALA A 108 1.11 11.89 -4.29
C ALA A 108 0.00 11.33 -3.39
N ILE A 109 0.40 10.68 -2.29
CA ILE A 109 -0.42 10.29 -1.14
C ILE A 109 0.32 10.71 0.14
N ASP A 110 -0.43 10.97 1.20
CA ASP A 110 0.12 11.33 2.52
C ASP A 110 0.42 10.10 3.37
N CYS A 111 -0.35 9.03 3.17
CA CYS A 111 -0.14 7.76 3.84
C CYS A 111 -0.67 6.59 3.00
N ILE A 112 -0.21 5.38 3.33
CA ILE A 112 -0.82 4.12 2.94
C ILE A 112 -1.68 3.68 4.12
N TRP A 113 -3.00 3.56 3.91
CA TRP A 113 -3.92 3.12 4.95
C TRP A 113 -4.91 2.12 4.35
N ASN A 114 -4.54 0.84 4.41
CA ASN A 114 -5.24 -0.24 3.73
C ASN A 114 -4.87 -1.63 4.28
N GLY A 115 -5.01 -1.84 5.59
CA GLY A 115 -4.55 -3.10 6.17
C GLY A 115 -3.06 -3.33 5.88
N PHE A 116 -2.21 -2.35 6.18
CA PHE A 116 -0.81 -2.39 5.78
C PHE A 116 0.08 -2.97 6.88
N THR A 117 0.69 -4.13 6.60
CA THR A 117 1.58 -4.84 7.53
C THR A 117 2.80 -4.01 7.87
N MET A 118 3.02 -3.81 9.18
CA MET A 118 4.18 -3.06 9.66
C MET A 118 5.41 -3.94 9.90
N ASN A 119 5.19 -5.20 10.26
CA ASN A 119 6.26 -6.13 10.61
C ASN A 119 7.25 -6.34 9.46
N GLY A 120 8.53 -6.17 9.76
CA GLY A 120 9.62 -6.27 8.78
C GLY A 120 9.83 -5.02 7.92
N ARG A 121 8.99 -3.98 8.07
CA ARG A 121 9.05 -2.74 7.26
C ARG A 121 9.32 -1.49 8.11
N GLU A 122 9.67 -1.64 9.37
CA GLU A 122 9.85 -0.54 10.33
C GLU A 122 10.97 0.41 9.92
N ASP A 123 11.94 -0.08 9.18
CA ASP A 123 13.05 0.72 8.66
C ASP A 123 12.70 1.52 7.39
N GLU A 124 11.61 1.18 6.71
CA GLU A 124 11.21 1.78 5.42
C GLU A 124 10.21 2.93 5.60
N TYR A 125 9.35 2.83 6.62
CA TYR A 125 8.26 3.77 6.85
C TYR A 125 8.30 4.38 8.25
N THR A 126 7.52 5.43 8.44
CA THR A 126 7.10 5.90 9.76
C THR A 126 5.70 5.36 10.01
N PHE A 127 5.55 4.45 10.97
CA PHE A 127 4.28 3.81 11.25
C PHE A 127 3.50 4.50 12.39
N SER A 128 2.18 4.44 12.31
CA SER A 128 1.30 4.71 13.43
C SER A 128 1.44 3.63 14.53
N THR A 129 0.75 3.82 15.66
CA THR A 129 0.43 2.71 16.55
C THR A 129 -0.34 1.65 15.77
N PRO A 130 -0.02 0.33 15.93
CA PRO A 130 -0.78 -0.73 15.28
C PRO A 130 -2.24 -0.72 15.74
N TYR A 131 -3.15 -0.98 14.81
CA TYR A 131 -4.59 -0.87 15.08
C TYR A 131 -5.38 -2.15 14.80
N VAL A 132 -4.80 -3.13 14.09
CA VAL A 132 -5.39 -4.45 13.79
C VAL A 132 -4.32 -5.52 13.94
N ASP A 133 -4.65 -6.62 14.62
CA ASP A 133 -3.89 -7.88 14.56
C ASP A 133 -4.36 -8.66 13.31
N ASN A 134 -3.41 -9.12 12.50
CA ASN A 134 -3.65 -9.87 11.28
C ASN A 134 -2.88 -11.20 11.27
N SER A 135 -3.25 -12.07 10.36
CA SER A 135 -2.51 -13.29 10.04
C SER A 135 -2.53 -13.54 8.54
N GLN A 136 -1.42 -14.01 8.01
CA GLN A 136 -1.38 -14.57 6.67
C GLN A 136 -1.86 -16.02 6.73
N VAL A 137 -2.82 -16.38 5.90
CA VAL A 137 -3.51 -17.66 5.90
C VAL A 137 -3.59 -18.25 4.49
N ILE A 138 -3.99 -19.53 4.43
CA ILE A 138 -4.32 -20.18 3.17
C ILE A 138 -5.83 -20.38 3.07
N ALA A 139 -6.44 -19.84 2.01
CA ALA A 139 -7.82 -20.11 1.64
C ALA A 139 -7.88 -21.12 0.50
N VAL A 140 -8.79 -22.11 0.63
CA VAL A 140 -8.97 -23.20 -0.33
C VAL A 140 -10.47 -23.49 -0.54
N ALA A 141 -10.80 -24.21 -1.64
CA ALA A 141 -12.12 -24.79 -1.75
C ALA A 141 -12.33 -25.85 -0.63
N GLU A 142 -13.53 -25.90 -0.03
CA GLU A 142 -13.83 -26.76 1.12
C GLU A 142 -13.62 -28.26 0.80
N ASN A 143 -13.91 -28.65 -0.44
CA ASN A 143 -13.77 -30.03 -0.92
C ASN A 143 -12.43 -30.29 -1.65
N SER A 144 -11.45 -29.40 -1.55
CA SER A 144 -10.14 -29.53 -2.22
C SER A 144 -9.31 -30.74 -1.73
N GLY A 145 -9.57 -31.21 -0.51
CA GLY A 145 -8.72 -32.23 0.16
C GLY A 145 -7.46 -31.61 0.79
N ILE A 146 -7.22 -30.30 0.67
CA ILE A 146 -6.12 -29.58 1.31
C ILE A 146 -6.55 -29.20 2.72
N ASN A 147 -5.77 -29.58 3.74
CA ASN A 147 -6.09 -29.36 5.15
C ASN A 147 -4.93 -28.73 5.93
N THR A 148 -3.70 -28.84 5.44
CA THR A 148 -2.51 -28.25 6.04
C THR A 148 -1.69 -27.52 4.97
N PRO A 149 -0.78 -26.61 5.32
CA PRO A 149 0.11 -25.97 4.37
C PRO A 149 0.99 -26.96 3.59
N GLU A 150 1.37 -28.10 4.16
CA GLU A 150 2.18 -29.13 3.49
C GLU A 150 1.43 -29.80 2.34
N ASP A 151 0.09 -29.83 2.38
CA ASP A 151 -0.74 -30.38 1.28
C ASP A 151 -0.65 -29.52 0.01
N LEU A 152 -0.03 -28.33 0.09
CA LEU A 152 0.22 -27.43 -1.06
C LEU A 152 1.38 -27.90 -1.94
N ALA A 153 2.12 -28.94 -1.56
CA ALA A 153 3.19 -29.49 -2.39
C ALA A 153 2.65 -29.90 -3.78
N GLY A 154 3.26 -29.35 -4.83
CA GLY A 154 2.86 -29.54 -6.22
C GLY A 154 1.57 -28.82 -6.65
N LYS A 155 0.96 -28.00 -5.79
CA LYS A 155 -0.25 -27.23 -6.05
C LYS A 155 0.03 -25.87 -6.66
N THR A 156 -0.96 -25.29 -7.31
CA THR A 156 -0.91 -23.91 -7.82
C THR A 156 -1.51 -22.97 -6.78
N VAL A 157 -0.65 -22.10 -6.20
CA VAL A 157 -1.03 -21.13 -5.17
C VAL A 157 -1.08 -19.74 -5.78
N GLY A 158 -2.13 -19.00 -5.50
CA GLY A 158 -2.27 -17.59 -5.87
C GLY A 158 -1.88 -16.67 -4.71
N VAL A 159 -1.40 -15.47 -5.01
CA VAL A 159 -1.07 -14.43 -4.04
C VAL A 159 -1.18 -13.05 -4.72
N GLN A 160 -1.44 -12.00 -3.96
CA GLN A 160 -1.37 -10.64 -4.51
C GLN A 160 0.08 -10.19 -4.68
N ALA A 161 0.38 -9.56 -5.79
CA ALA A 161 1.69 -8.95 -6.07
C ALA A 161 2.03 -7.87 -5.02
N ALA A 162 3.30 -7.79 -4.61
CA ALA A 162 3.80 -6.82 -3.63
C ALA A 162 3.05 -6.82 -2.27
N SER A 163 2.39 -7.94 -1.93
CA SER A 163 1.71 -8.15 -0.63
C SER A 163 2.66 -8.72 0.43
N ALA A 164 2.27 -8.59 1.71
CA ALA A 164 2.99 -9.23 2.82
C ALA A 164 3.02 -10.77 2.68
N ALA A 165 1.95 -11.38 2.17
CA ALA A 165 1.90 -12.81 1.89
C ALA A 165 2.97 -13.23 0.87
N LEU A 166 3.16 -12.45 -0.21
CA LEU A 166 4.20 -12.73 -1.21
C LEU A 166 5.60 -12.59 -0.61
N GLU A 167 5.86 -11.50 0.13
CA GLU A 167 7.14 -11.30 0.81
C GLU A 167 7.47 -12.46 1.77
N LEU A 168 6.48 -12.89 2.56
CA LEU A 168 6.61 -14.02 3.47
C LEU A 168 6.96 -15.33 2.71
N LEU A 169 6.28 -15.61 1.60
CA LEU A 169 6.52 -16.81 0.77
C LEU A 169 7.86 -16.75 0.01
N GLN A 170 8.48 -15.59 -0.12
CA GLN A 170 9.78 -15.40 -0.75
C GLN A 170 10.93 -15.27 0.25
N SER A 171 10.64 -15.11 1.55
CA SER A 171 11.63 -14.87 2.59
C SER A 171 12.32 -16.16 3.05
N ASP A 172 13.66 -16.13 3.03
CA ASP A 172 14.53 -17.15 3.62
C ASP A 172 14.82 -16.91 5.11
N GLU A 173 14.27 -15.85 5.71
CA GLU A 173 14.47 -15.53 7.11
C GLU A 173 13.81 -16.57 8.02
N LYS A 174 14.12 -16.53 9.32
CA LYS A 174 13.67 -17.51 10.29
C LYS A 174 12.14 -17.71 10.29
N ASP A 175 11.40 -16.62 10.13
CA ASP A 175 9.93 -16.61 10.15
C ASP A 175 9.34 -16.58 8.72
N GLY A 176 10.18 -16.70 7.68
CA GLY A 176 9.78 -16.76 6.28
C GLY A 176 9.21 -18.13 5.91
N GLN A 177 8.45 -18.18 4.82
CA GLN A 177 7.78 -19.39 4.33
C GLN A 177 8.31 -19.85 2.96
N LYS A 178 9.51 -19.43 2.57
CA LYS A 178 10.10 -19.83 1.30
C LYS A 178 10.27 -21.33 1.16
N ALA A 179 10.64 -22.02 2.23
CA ALA A 179 10.78 -23.47 2.22
C ALA A 179 9.45 -24.20 1.87
N LEU A 180 8.32 -23.66 2.33
CA LEU A 180 6.98 -24.12 1.97
C LEU A 180 6.69 -23.77 0.50
N ALA A 181 6.92 -22.51 0.10
CA ALA A 181 6.65 -22.03 -1.26
C ALA A 181 7.47 -22.78 -2.32
N ASP A 182 8.70 -23.19 -2.02
CA ASP A 182 9.55 -24.01 -2.91
C ASP A 182 8.97 -25.41 -3.19
N THR A 183 7.98 -25.87 -2.41
CA THR A 183 7.26 -27.12 -2.65
C THR A 183 6.09 -26.98 -3.62
N PHE A 184 5.61 -25.75 -3.88
CA PHE A 184 4.47 -25.49 -4.75
C PHE A 184 4.75 -25.92 -6.19
N GLY A 185 3.72 -26.32 -6.91
CA GLY A 185 3.82 -26.54 -8.35
C GLY A 185 3.96 -25.21 -9.12
N ALA A 186 3.27 -24.17 -8.65
CA ALA A 186 3.41 -22.81 -9.13
C ALA A 186 2.94 -21.82 -8.06
N LEU A 187 3.57 -20.63 -8.02
CA LEU A 187 3.11 -19.47 -7.27
C LEU A 187 2.73 -18.36 -8.29
N ASN A 188 1.45 -18.03 -8.37
CA ASN A 188 0.92 -17.08 -9.34
C ASN A 188 0.57 -15.76 -8.66
N GLU A 189 1.12 -14.67 -9.18
CA GLU A 189 0.86 -13.33 -8.67
C GLU A 189 -0.31 -12.67 -9.41
N PHE A 190 -1.17 -11.99 -8.65
CA PHE A 190 -2.33 -11.26 -9.14
C PHE A 190 -2.27 -9.80 -8.70
N ALA A 191 -2.87 -8.91 -9.48
CA ALA A 191 -2.94 -7.50 -9.11
C ALA A 191 -3.79 -7.27 -7.84
N ASP A 192 -4.85 -8.08 -7.65
CA ASP A 192 -5.81 -7.99 -6.56
C ASP A 192 -6.36 -9.36 -6.15
N TYR A 193 -6.92 -9.44 -4.94
CA TYR A 193 -7.49 -10.68 -4.42
C TYR A 193 -8.86 -11.03 -5.01
N ASN A 194 -9.65 -10.09 -5.55
CA ASN A 194 -10.91 -10.41 -6.22
C ASN A 194 -10.66 -11.25 -7.47
N THR A 195 -9.65 -10.85 -8.26
CA THR A 195 -9.20 -11.63 -9.43
C THR A 195 -8.66 -12.99 -9.00
N ALA A 196 -7.78 -13.05 -7.98
CA ALA A 196 -7.22 -14.30 -7.48
C ALA A 196 -8.31 -15.27 -6.98
N PHE A 197 -9.32 -14.78 -6.24
CA PHE A 197 -10.46 -15.61 -5.81
C PHE A 197 -11.32 -16.09 -6.98
N THR A 198 -11.46 -15.31 -8.04
CA THR A 198 -12.17 -15.73 -9.24
C THR A 198 -11.45 -16.90 -9.93
N GLU A 199 -10.12 -16.88 -9.97
CA GLU A 199 -9.31 -17.99 -10.48
C GLU A 199 -9.38 -19.23 -9.59
N LEU A 200 -9.42 -19.06 -8.25
CA LEU A 200 -9.67 -20.14 -7.31
C LEU A 200 -11.06 -20.76 -7.55
N GLN A 201 -12.08 -19.94 -7.77
CA GLN A 201 -13.43 -20.39 -8.06
C GLN A 201 -13.53 -21.15 -9.40
N ALA A 202 -12.76 -20.73 -10.40
CA ALA A 202 -12.66 -21.38 -11.70
C ALA A 202 -11.85 -22.70 -11.65
N GLY A 203 -11.16 -23.00 -10.54
CA GLY A 203 -10.28 -24.16 -10.40
C GLY A 203 -8.94 -24.02 -11.12
N ALA A 204 -8.55 -22.80 -11.50
CA ALA A 204 -7.23 -22.48 -12.04
C ALA A 204 -6.16 -22.38 -10.94
N LEU A 205 -6.59 -22.15 -9.69
CA LEU A 205 -5.80 -22.19 -8.49
C LEU A 205 -6.32 -23.28 -7.55
N ASP A 206 -5.41 -23.90 -6.80
CA ASP A 206 -5.74 -24.85 -5.72
C ASP A 206 -5.94 -24.11 -4.38
N ALA A 207 -5.23 -23.00 -4.17
CA ALA A 207 -5.21 -22.22 -2.93
C ALA A 207 -4.84 -20.76 -3.15
N LEU A 208 -5.15 -19.91 -2.14
CA LEU A 208 -4.70 -18.53 -2.05
C LEU A 208 -3.96 -18.30 -0.73
N ALA A 209 -2.79 -17.66 -0.79
CA ALA A 209 -2.13 -17.05 0.37
C ALA A 209 -2.64 -15.62 0.50
N ILE A 210 -3.23 -15.27 1.66
CA ILE A 210 -4.06 -14.09 1.80
C ILE A 210 -4.19 -13.69 3.27
N ASP A 211 -4.50 -12.43 3.51
CA ASP A 211 -4.81 -11.88 4.83
C ASP A 211 -6.14 -12.42 5.36
N ILE A 212 -6.17 -12.80 6.65
CA ILE A 212 -7.35 -13.47 7.23
C ILE A 212 -8.61 -12.60 7.18
N GLY A 213 -8.50 -11.27 7.37
CA GLY A 213 -9.63 -10.35 7.29
C GLY A 213 -10.23 -10.30 5.89
N VAL A 214 -9.37 -10.26 4.87
CA VAL A 214 -9.78 -10.29 3.45
C VAL A 214 -10.37 -11.64 3.09
N ALA A 215 -9.74 -12.74 3.51
CA ALA A 215 -10.24 -14.09 3.28
C ALA A 215 -11.65 -14.29 3.85
N ASN A 216 -11.87 -13.89 5.11
CA ASN A 216 -13.18 -13.96 5.75
C ASN A 216 -14.25 -13.19 4.98
N TYR A 217 -13.93 -11.95 4.56
CA TYR A 217 -14.86 -11.15 3.77
C TYR A 217 -15.18 -11.81 2.43
N GLN A 218 -14.16 -12.26 1.70
CA GLN A 218 -14.32 -12.88 0.38
C GLN A 218 -15.13 -14.18 0.46
N ILE A 219 -14.87 -15.03 1.46
CA ILE A 219 -15.61 -16.28 1.67
C ILE A 219 -17.07 -15.98 2.00
N LYS A 220 -17.33 -15.03 2.91
CA LYS A 220 -18.68 -14.64 3.28
C LYS A 220 -19.47 -14.07 2.09
N SER A 221 -18.86 -13.21 1.30
CA SER A 221 -19.53 -12.55 0.16
C SER A 221 -19.82 -13.49 -1.00
N ARG A 222 -18.99 -14.53 -1.19
CA ARG A 222 -19.13 -15.51 -2.28
C ARG A 222 -20.01 -16.71 -1.91
N GLY A 223 -20.33 -16.87 -0.63
CA GLY A 223 -21.13 -17.98 -0.09
C GLY A 223 -20.30 -19.20 0.27
N GLU A 224 -21.02 -20.31 0.56
CA GLU A 224 -20.43 -21.58 0.98
C GLU A 224 -19.50 -22.18 -0.10
N GLY A 225 -18.52 -22.96 0.34
CA GLY A 225 -17.65 -23.75 -0.55
C GLY A 225 -16.16 -23.43 -0.43
N TYR A 226 -15.78 -22.52 0.47
CA TYR A 226 -14.38 -22.18 0.77
C TYR A 226 -14.13 -22.25 2.27
N LYS A 227 -12.89 -22.55 2.62
CA LYS A 227 -12.42 -22.54 4.01
C LYS A 227 -11.03 -21.92 4.10
N ILE A 228 -10.69 -21.43 5.29
CA ILE A 228 -9.35 -21.05 5.69
C ILE A 228 -8.75 -22.25 6.41
N LEU A 229 -7.47 -22.59 6.16
CA LEU A 229 -6.76 -23.62 6.92
C LEU A 229 -6.58 -23.14 8.37
N GLU A 230 -6.61 -24.10 9.32
CA GLU A 230 -6.45 -23.78 10.75
C GLU A 230 -5.04 -23.26 11.06
N GLU A 231 -4.03 -23.74 10.35
CA GLU A 231 -2.65 -23.31 10.51
C GLU A 231 -2.40 -22.01 9.72
N THR A 232 -1.93 -20.98 10.43
CA THR A 232 -1.56 -19.70 9.83
C THR A 232 -0.11 -19.74 9.33
N LEU A 233 0.18 -18.98 8.27
CA LEU A 233 1.56 -18.83 7.78
C LEU A 233 2.40 -17.94 8.72
N ASN A 234 1.81 -16.89 9.26
CA ASN A 234 2.37 -16.03 10.30
C ASN A 234 1.28 -15.24 11.01
N THR A 235 1.69 -14.45 12.02
CA THR A 235 0.88 -13.39 12.64
C THR A 235 1.61 -12.06 12.52
N GLU A 236 0.87 -10.99 12.29
CA GLU A 236 1.40 -9.65 12.02
C GLU A 236 0.45 -8.56 12.49
N GLN A 237 0.85 -7.30 12.35
CA GLN A 237 0.04 -6.17 12.74
C GLN A 237 -0.08 -5.16 11.60
N TYR A 238 -1.27 -4.58 11.45
CA TYR A 238 -1.49 -3.46 10.56
C TYR A 238 -1.29 -2.14 11.27
N ALA A 239 -0.60 -1.24 10.57
CA ALA A 239 -0.45 0.15 10.97
C ALA A 239 -0.54 1.07 9.74
N ILE A 240 -0.81 2.34 9.97
CA ILE A 240 -0.82 3.35 8.92
C ILE A 240 0.64 3.68 8.59
N ALA A 241 1.01 3.57 7.31
CA ALA A 241 2.36 3.90 6.87
C ALA A 241 2.44 5.31 6.32
N PHE A 242 3.30 6.12 6.91
CA PHE A 242 3.67 7.46 6.45
C PHE A 242 5.06 7.41 5.81
N LYS A 243 5.37 8.41 4.99
CA LYS A 243 6.72 8.57 4.47
C LYS A 243 7.75 8.55 5.60
N LYS A 244 8.88 7.87 5.39
CA LYS A 244 9.94 7.78 6.40
C LYS A 244 10.37 9.16 6.86
N GLY A 245 10.30 9.39 8.17
CA GLY A 245 10.63 10.66 8.83
C GLY A 245 9.43 11.59 9.07
N ASP A 246 8.24 11.32 8.52
CA ASP A 246 7.03 12.12 8.76
C ASP A 246 6.39 11.77 10.11
N GLN A 247 7.09 12.11 11.18
CA GLN A 247 6.63 11.87 12.54
C GLN A 247 5.53 12.85 12.97
N GLU A 248 5.55 14.07 12.43
CA GLU A 248 4.58 15.10 12.80
C GLU A 248 3.16 14.69 12.40
N LEU A 249 2.97 14.28 11.16
CA LEU A 249 1.68 13.80 10.68
C LEU A 249 1.24 12.52 11.38
N ARG A 250 2.17 11.56 11.55
CA ARG A 250 1.93 10.33 12.29
C ARG A 250 1.44 10.59 13.73
N ASP A 251 2.05 11.54 14.43
CA ASP A 251 1.70 11.85 15.81
C ASP A 251 0.31 12.48 15.95
N VAL A 252 -0.08 13.34 14.99
CA VAL A 252 -1.45 13.88 14.91
C VAL A 252 -2.45 12.74 14.71
N VAL A 253 -2.23 11.88 13.72
CA VAL A 253 -3.14 10.75 13.44
C VAL A 253 -3.22 9.80 14.64
N ASN A 254 -2.10 9.47 15.31
CA ASN A 254 -2.10 8.64 16.52
C ASN A 254 -2.92 9.27 17.65
N ALA A 255 -2.80 10.59 17.85
CA ALA A 255 -3.58 11.29 18.86
C ALA A 255 -5.09 11.22 18.57
N ASP A 256 -5.47 11.29 17.29
CA ASP A 256 -6.87 11.19 16.87
C ASP A 256 -7.40 9.76 16.94
N LEU A 257 -6.62 8.75 16.55
CA LEU A 257 -6.98 7.36 16.76
C LEU A 257 -7.31 7.07 18.23
N LYS A 258 -6.52 7.64 19.15
CA LYS A 258 -6.79 7.52 20.59
C LYS A 258 -8.13 8.17 20.96
N LYS A 259 -8.44 9.40 20.49
CA LYS A 259 -9.72 10.07 20.75
C LYS A 259 -10.91 9.24 20.20
N LEU A 260 -10.77 8.71 18.97
CA LEU A 260 -11.80 7.89 18.32
C LEU A 260 -11.98 6.52 18.98
N THR A 261 -10.95 6.03 19.66
CA THR A 261 -11.05 4.85 20.51
C THR A 261 -11.84 5.17 21.78
N GLU A 262 -11.48 6.26 22.46
CA GLU A 262 -12.12 6.70 23.72
C GLU A 262 -13.61 7.07 23.54
N ASP A 263 -14.00 7.62 22.40
CA ASP A 263 -15.40 7.96 22.09
C ASP A 263 -16.24 6.80 21.51
N GLY A 264 -15.59 5.64 21.27
CA GLY A 264 -16.24 4.42 20.76
C GLY A 264 -16.44 4.39 19.25
N THR A 265 -15.89 5.35 18.50
CA THR A 265 -16.00 5.35 17.03
C THR A 265 -15.29 4.15 16.42
N VAL A 266 -14.06 3.83 16.89
CA VAL A 266 -13.30 2.65 16.43
C VAL A 266 -14.11 1.37 16.64
N ALA A 267 -14.69 1.17 17.84
CA ALA A 267 -15.46 -0.02 18.15
C ALA A 267 -16.72 -0.17 17.24
N LYS A 268 -17.41 0.92 16.95
CA LYS A 268 -18.57 0.92 16.05
C LYS A 268 -18.19 0.57 14.60
N LEU A 269 -17.04 1.09 14.13
CA LEU A 269 -16.54 0.75 12.79
C LEU A 269 -16.09 -0.71 12.74
N ALA A 270 -15.41 -1.20 13.77
CA ALA A 270 -14.98 -2.60 13.87
C ALA A 270 -16.18 -3.56 13.85
N GLU A 271 -17.28 -3.22 14.55
CA GLU A 271 -18.53 -3.98 14.51
C GLU A 271 -19.20 -3.93 13.12
N LYS A 272 -19.25 -2.74 12.50
CA LYS A 272 -19.80 -2.57 11.15
C LYS A 272 -19.12 -3.44 10.11
N TYR A 273 -17.80 -3.56 10.19
CA TYR A 273 -16.99 -4.33 9.25
C TYR A 273 -16.66 -5.76 9.73
N GLU A 274 -17.23 -6.17 10.88
CA GLU A 274 -17.10 -7.53 11.44
C GLU A 274 -15.67 -7.96 11.74
N ILE A 275 -14.83 -7.00 12.17
CA ILE A 275 -13.42 -7.22 12.54
C ILE A 275 -13.13 -6.88 14.01
N SER A 276 -14.15 -6.84 14.86
CA SER A 276 -14.01 -6.43 16.28
C SER A 276 -12.96 -7.24 17.05
N ASP A 277 -12.82 -8.52 16.74
CA ASP A 277 -11.86 -9.41 17.41
C ASP A 277 -10.41 -9.13 16.98
N MET A 278 -10.23 -8.50 15.83
CA MET A 278 -8.91 -8.19 15.24
C MET A 278 -8.41 -6.80 15.64
N VAL A 279 -9.31 -5.84 15.96
CA VAL A 279 -8.94 -4.46 16.30
C VAL A 279 -8.26 -4.41 17.67
N THR A 280 -7.07 -3.79 17.72
CA THR A 280 -6.23 -3.67 18.93
C THR A 280 -6.43 -2.38 19.71
N LEU A 281 -7.01 -1.36 19.08
CA LEU A 281 -7.37 -0.09 19.73
C LEU A 281 -8.59 -0.29 20.63
N LYS A 282 -8.37 -0.29 21.97
CA LYS A 282 -9.36 -0.56 23.00
C LYS A 282 -9.34 0.50 24.11
#